data_7d2f610df5892eb4ff581cc45eb64eab
#
_entry.id   7d2f610df5892eb4ff581cc45eb64eab
#
_cell.length_a   1.000
_cell.length_b   1.000
_cell.length_c   1.000
_cell.angle_alpha   90.00
_cell.angle_beta   90.00
_cell.angle_gamma   90.00
#
_symmetry.space_group_name_H-M   'P 1'
#
loop_
_entity.id
_entity.type
_entity.pdbx_description
1 polymer ?
#
loop_
_entity_poly.entity_id
_entity_poly.type
_entity_poly.pdbx_seq_one_letter_code
_entity_poly.pdbx_strand_id
1 'polypeptide(L)'
;MRAAIALESGTTPNGTAARVLVLGERVEVALTACRALGRAGYEVGVTGSRRIEETGTSRHVRRYHRVPPPDAGDRAWLRAIRAIANTDAYDVVVATSDVSVAALIELDLKLPTCPRLEAGGLQLIDKAALADLCAVLEIPYPATFRARSAGDDQAAARRVRSPMIVKASIPAVVTGSGVTAIPGARLVHDESEALKALEEIRHQGLDPVVQEHVRGEKLQSTIIRRAATTSFGFAFRVRREFPPARGAEAMLEGLSTATGIGAEMVDALERLADAAGYEGLLSAEFLRDKADGRLWVIDVNPRIGGALLFAELLGHRLTERAVRDAMEEMAPPPASDGSLGRRYHHLFREMRWLRAQPATPKGYLATFGWRDVWDVPSITDPLPGLLRLKRRLWNPARRG
;
A
#
# COMPACT_ATOMS: atom_id res chain seq x y z
N MET A 1 15.31 -37.17 -8.60
CA MET A 1 15.73 -35.94 -9.29
C MET A 1 14.65 -35.59 -10.31
N ARG A 2 13.58 -34.89 -9.91
CA ARG A 2 12.54 -34.39 -10.82
C ARG A 2 13.01 -33.00 -11.29
N ALA A 3 13.22 -32.86 -12.58
CA ALA A 3 13.51 -31.58 -13.21
C ALA A 3 12.35 -30.63 -12.90
N ALA A 4 12.62 -29.52 -12.20
CA ALA A 4 11.69 -28.42 -12.06
C ALA A 4 11.51 -27.80 -13.44
N ILE A 5 10.41 -28.11 -14.10
CA ILE A 5 9.97 -27.40 -15.29
C ILE A 5 9.67 -25.98 -14.80
N ALA A 6 10.46 -25.02 -15.24
CA ALA A 6 10.15 -23.60 -15.03
C ALA A 6 8.82 -23.33 -15.75
N LEU A 7 7.73 -23.24 -14.98
CA LEU A 7 6.42 -22.83 -15.50
C LEU A 7 6.58 -21.44 -16.13
N GLU A 8 6.10 -21.28 -17.37
CA GLU A 8 5.98 -19.96 -17.98
C GLU A 8 5.18 -19.04 -17.07
N SER A 9 5.54 -17.75 -17.02
CA SER A 9 4.87 -16.80 -16.15
C SER A 9 3.35 -16.80 -16.42
N GLY A 10 2.54 -16.76 -15.37
CA GLY A 10 1.07 -16.69 -15.45
C GLY A 10 0.35 -17.99 -15.80
N THR A 11 0.99 -19.15 -15.76
CA THR A 11 0.34 -20.44 -16.00
C THR A 11 0.18 -21.25 -14.73
N THR A 12 -0.94 -21.95 -14.61
CA THR A 12 -1.18 -22.97 -13.58
C THR A 12 -0.34 -24.22 -13.85
N PRO A 13 -0.19 -25.16 -12.89
CA PRO A 13 0.46 -26.45 -13.12
C PRO A 13 -0.10 -27.24 -14.31
N ASN A 14 -1.33 -26.98 -14.72
CA ASN A 14 -2.01 -27.61 -15.84
C ASN A 14 -1.79 -26.88 -17.19
N GLY A 15 -0.93 -25.88 -17.25
CA GLY A 15 -0.62 -25.12 -18.46
C GLY A 15 -1.68 -24.08 -18.89
N THR A 16 -2.73 -23.85 -18.09
CA THR A 16 -3.72 -22.79 -18.33
C THR A 16 -3.29 -21.48 -17.66
N ALA A 17 -3.72 -20.34 -18.21
CA ALA A 17 -3.49 -19.05 -17.58
C ALA A 17 -4.17 -18.98 -16.21
N ALA A 18 -3.42 -18.64 -15.17
CA ALA A 18 -3.98 -18.45 -13.84
C ALA A 18 -4.87 -17.19 -13.81
N ARG A 19 -6.00 -17.29 -13.09
CA ARG A 19 -7.00 -16.23 -13.01
C ARG A 19 -6.86 -15.45 -11.70
N VAL A 20 -6.69 -14.14 -11.82
CA VAL A 20 -6.47 -13.25 -10.68
C VAL A 20 -7.62 -12.26 -10.56
N LEU A 21 -8.27 -12.21 -9.40
CA LEU A 21 -9.25 -11.16 -9.08
C LEU A 21 -8.56 -10.02 -8.32
N VAL A 22 -8.51 -8.83 -8.91
CA VAL A 22 -7.99 -7.61 -8.28
C VAL A 22 -9.15 -6.82 -7.67
N LEU A 23 -9.11 -6.54 -6.37
CA LEU A 23 -10.09 -5.67 -5.71
C LEU A 23 -9.71 -4.21 -5.99
N GLY A 24 -10.58 -3.49 -6.71
CA GLY A 24 -10.22 -2.27 -7.45
C GLY A 24 -10.55 -0.95 -6.75
N GLU A 25 -10.73 -0.90 -5.41
CA GLU A 25 -11.14 0.32 -4.67
C GLU A 25 -10.11 1.44 -4.81
N ARG A 26 -8.82 1.11 -4.86
CA ARG A 26 -7.74 2.06 -5.10
C ARG A 26 -7.30 2.00 -6.57
N VAL A 27 -7.97 2.77 -7.41
CA VAL A 27 -7.85 2.73 -8.88
C VAL A 27 -6.40 2.75 -9.39
N GLU A 28 -5.53 3.59 -8.83
CA GLU A 28 -4.13 3.71 -9.29
C GLU A 28 -3.32 2.44 -9.03
N VAL A 29 -3.45 1.86 -7.84
CA VAL A 29 -2.77 0.61 -7.47
C VAL A 29 -3.35 -0.56 -8.25
N ALA A 30 -4.69 -0.65 -8.33
CA ALA A 30 -5.38 -1.69 -9.05
C ALA A 30 -5.04 -1.70 -10.56
N LEU A 31 -5.01 -0.52 -11.21
CA LEU A 31 -4.62 -0.41 -12.61
C LEU A 31 -3.18 -0.87 -12.85
N THR A 32 -2.27 -0.51 -11.95
CA THR A 32 -0.87 -0.95 -12.02
C THR A 32 -0.76 -2.47 -11.88
N ALA A 33 -1.46 -3.04 -10.89
CA ALA A 33 -1.51 -4.48 -10.67
C ALA A 33 -2.10 -5.22 -11.89
N CYS A 34 -3.23 -4.76 -12.43
CA CYS A 34 -3.85 -5.35 -13.63
C CYS A 34 -2.90 -5.34 -14.83
N ARG A 35 -2.19 -4.23 -15.04
CA ARG A 35 -1.21 -4.12 -16.13
C ARG A 35 -0.02 -5.05 -15.95
N ALA A 36 0.50 -5.16 -14.72
CA ALA A 36 1.62 -6.04 -14.41
C ALA A 36 1.24 -7.51 -14.62
N LEU A 37 0.12 -7.94 -14.06
CA LEU A 37 -0.38 -9.32 -14.17
C LEU A 37 -0.76 -9.69 -15.60
N GLY A 38 -1.49 -8.82 -16.32
CA GLY A 38 -1.85 -9.10 -17.71
C GLY A 38 -0.66 -9.17 -18.66
N ARG A 39 0.42 -8.38 -18.40
CA ARG A 39 1.71 -8.52 -19.12
C ARG A 39 2.44 -9.81 -18.78
N ALA A 40 2.26 -10.33 -17.57
CA ALA A 40 2.83 -11.59 -17.13
C ALA A 40 2.00 -12.81 -17.57
N GLY A 41 0.91 -12.62 -18.33
CA GLY A 41 0.12 -13.71 -18.90
C GLY A 41 -1.05 -14.19 -18.05
N TYR A 42 -1.35 -13.54 -16.92
CA TYR A 42 -2.52 -13.86 -16.09
C TYR A 42 -3.82 -13.39 -16.74
N GLU A 43 -4.90 -14.14 -16.53
CA GLU A 43 -6.26 -13.67 -16.83
C GLU A 43 -6.76 -12.81 -15.66
N VAL A 44 -6.88 -11.49 -15.89
CA VAL A 44 -7.20 -10.54 -14.84
C VAL A 44 -8.67 -10.17 -14.85
N GLY A 45 -9.35 -10.42 -13.72
CA GLY A 45 -10.62 -9.80 -13.36
C GLY A 45 -10.38 -8.64 -12.40
N VAL A 46 -11.19 -7.59 -12.47
CA VAL A 46 -11.12 -6.47 -11.54
C VAL A 46 -12.50 -6.01 -11.11
N THR A 47 -12.64 -5.65 -9.82
CA THR A 47 -13.87 -5.06 -9.29
C THR A 47 -13.83 -3.54 -9.38
N GLY A 48 -15.02 -2.91 -9.44
CA GLY A 48 -15.18 -1.46 -9.35
C GLY A 48 -16.64 -1.07 -9.19
N SER A 49 -16.89 0.11 -8.63
CA SER A 49 -18.26 0.53 -8.29
C SER A 49 -18.97 1.30 -9.42
N ARG A 50 -18.24 1.85 -10.36
CA ARG A 50 -18.81 2.66 -11.44
C ARG A 50 -19.14 1.81 -12.66
N ARG A 51 -20.08 2.28 -13.49
CA ARG A 51 -20.41 1.63 -14.76
C ARG A 51 -19.20 1.54 -15.70
N ILE A 52 -18.38 2.57 -15.72
CA ILE A 52 -17.11 2.63 -16.45
C ILE A 52 -16.04 3.06 -15.45
N GLU A 53 -15.10 2.19 -15.14
CA GLU A 53 -13.96 2.47 -14.28
C GLU A 53 -12.67 2.48 -15.10
N GLU A 54 -11.68 3.26 -14.68
CA GLU A 54 -10.41 3.36 -15.39
C GLU A 54 -9.74 1.99 -15.49
N THR A 55 -9.74 1.22 -14.40
CA THR A 55 -9.19 -0.15 -14.36
C THR A 55 -9.88 -1.07 -15.36
N GLY A 56 -11.21 -1.04 -15.44
CA GLY A 56 -12.00 -1.88 -16.34
C GLY A 56 -11.83 -1.55 -17.82
N THR A 57 -11.24 -0.40 -18.17
CA THR A 57 -10.96 -0.03 -19.56
C THR A 57 -9.56 -0.45 -20.02
N SER A 58 -8.75 -1.03 -19.16
CA SER A 58 -7.42 -1.53 -19.51
C SER A 58 -7.51 -2.76 -20.43
N ARG A 59 -6.67 -2.80 -21.48
CA ARG A 59 -6.54 -3.97 -22.35
C ARG A 59 -6.06 -5.24 -21.62
N HIS A 60 -5.49 -5.07 -20.44
CA HIS A 60 -4.98 -6.15 -19.57
C HIS A 60 -6.05 -6.73 -18.64
N VAL A 61 -7.25 -6.17 -18.64
CA VAL A 61 -8.39 -6.67 -17.87
C VAL A 61 -9.29 -7.50 -18.77
N ARG A 62 -9.43 -8.77 -18.44
CA ARG A 62 -10.32 -9.71 -19.17
C ARG A 62 -11.77 -9.56 -18.75
N ARG A 63 -12.02 -9.31 -17.45
CA ARG A 63 -13.37 -9.18 -16.90
C ARG A 63 -13.45 -8.04 -15.90
N TYR A 64 -14.40 -7.15 -16.11
CA TYR A 64 -14.75 -6.09 -15.17
C TYR A 64 -16.02 -6.47 -14.41
N HIS A 65 -15.94 -6.54 -13.07
CA HIS A 65 -17.06 -6.81 -12.21
C HIS A 65 -17.55 -5.52 -11.56
N ARG A 66 -18.75 -5.10 -11.94
CA ARG A 66 -19.37 -3.98 -11.26
C ARG A 66 -19.98 -4.46 -9.93
N VAL A 67 -19.51 -3.88 -8.84
CA VAL A 67 -19.94 -4.18 -7.46
C VAL A 67 -20.46 -2.91 -6.80
N PRO A 68 -21.30 -2.99 -5.74
CA PRO A 68 -21.62 -1.85 -4.90
C PRO A 68 -20.34 -1.22 -4.33
N PRO A 69 -20.34 0.07 -3.90
CA PRO A 69 -19.20 0.65 -3.20
C PRO A 69 -19.02 -0.02 -1.82
N PRO A 70 -17.80 0.02 -1.21
CA PRO A 70 -17.51 -0.65 0.06
C PRO A 70 -18.39 -0.22 1.24
N ASP A 71 -18.82 1.03 1.25
CA ASP A 71 -19.71 1.65 2.24
C ASP A 71 -21.21 1.46 1.93
N ALA A 72 -21.54 0.69 0.89
CA ALA A 72 -22.93 0.36 0.61
C ALA A 72 -23.54 -0.45 1.76
N GLY A 73 -24.69 0.00 2.21
CA GLY A 73 -25.43 -0.63 3.31
C GLY A 73 -25.65 -2.14 3.09
N ASP A 74 -26.00 -2.81 4.19
CA ASP A 74 -26.31 -4.25 4.19
C ASP A 74 -25.15 -5.14 3.71
N ARG A 75 -23.89 -4.70 3.87
CA ARG A 75 -22.69 -5.44 3.47
C ARG A 75 -22.73 -5.93 2.00
N ALA A 76 -23.45 -5.20 1.14
CA ALA A 76 -23.71 -5.59 -0.25
C ALA A 76 -22.43 -5.79 -1.06
N TRP A 77 -21.39 -4.96 -0.80
CA TRP A 77 -20.09 -5.11 -1.43
C TRP A 77 -19.41 -6.43 -1.07
N LEU A 78 -19.37 -6.80 0.21
CA LEU A 78 -18.77 -8.05 0.69
C LEU A 78 -19.48 -9.28 0.08
N ARG A 79 -20.82 -9.25 0.04
CA ARG A 79 -21.58 -10.33 -0.62
C ARG A 79 -21.23 -10.46 -2.10
N ALA A 80 -21.09 -9.33 -2.80
CA ALA A 80 -20.71 -9.33 -4.22
C ALA A 80 -19.29 -9.91 -4.43
N ILE A 81 -18.30 -9.50 -3.62
CA ILE A 81 -16.95 -10.06 -3.69
C ILE A 81 -16.95 -11.57 -3.45
N ARG A 82 -17.65 -12.03 -2.40
CA ARG A 82 -17.76 -13.47 -2.10
C ARG A 82 -18.40 -14.24 -3.25
N ALA A 83 -19.47 -13.73 -3.84
CA ALA A 83 -20.14 -14.37 -4.97
C ALA A 83 -19.21 -14.49 -6.17
N ILE A 84 -18.48 -13.42 -6.53
CA ILE A 84 -17.54 -13.41 -7.65
C ILE A 84 -16.39 -14.40 -7.38
N ALA A 85 -15.79 -14.37 -6.18
CA ALA A 85 -14.70 -15.26 -5.83
C ALA A 85 -15.10 -16.75 -5.90
N ASN A 86 -16.34 -17.07 -5.51
CA ASN A 86 -16.82 -18.46 -5.48
C ASN A 86 -17.32 -18.97 -6.84
N THR A 87 -17.82 -18.09 -7.72
CA THR A 87 -18.50 -18.50 -8.98
C THR A 87 -17.61 -18.38 -10.21
N ASP A 88 -16.69 -17.45 -10.24
CA ASP A 88 -15.88 -17.16 -11.42
C ASP A 88 -14.55 -17.92 -11.47
N ALA A 89 -14.35 -18.89 -10.58
CA ALA A 89 -13.17 -19.76 -10.53
C ALA A 89 -11.83 -19.01 -10.64
N TYR A 90 -11.65 -18.00 -9.80
CA TYR A 90 -10.36 -17.34 -9.62
C TYR A 90 -9.41 -18.21 -8.81
N ASP A 91 -8.13 -18.14 -9.11
CA ASP A 91 -7.09 -18.89 -8.41
C ASP A 91 -6.51 -18.09 -7.22
N VAL A 92 -6.59 -16.75 -7.28
CA VAL A 92 -6.10 -15.85 -6.23
C VAL A 92 -6.85 -14.52 -6.23
N VAL A 93 -6.99 -13.92 -5.04
CA VAL A 93 -7.59 -12.58 -4.86
C VAL A 93 -6.54 -11.59 -4.35
N VAL A 94 -6.43 -10.44 -5.01
CA VAL A 94 -5.43 -9.40 -4.69
C VAL A 94 -6.11 -8.17 -4.09
N ALA A 95 -5.72 -7.81 -2.85
CA ALA A 95 -6.12 -6.57 -2.21
C ALA A 95 -5.20 -5.40 -2.60
N THR A 96 -5.80 -4.25 -2.88
CA THR A 96 -5.06 -3.03 -3.29
C THR A 96 -5.18 -1.87 -2.29
N SER A 97 -5.91 -2.07 -1.19
CA SER A 97 -6.20 -1.04 -0.18
C SER A 97 -6.45 -1.67 1.19
N ASP A 98 -6.46 -0.86 2.24
CA ASP A 98 -6.85 -1.31 3.59
C ASP A 98 -8.31 -1.77 3.63
N VAL A 99 -9.17 -1.16 2.82
CA VAL A 99 -10.57 -1.56 2.66
C VAL A 99 -10.68 -2.98 2.12
N SER A 100 -9.92 -3.30 1.07
CA SER A 100 -9.90 -4.65 0.53
C SER A 100 -9.22 -5.66 1.44
N VAL A 101 -8.21 -5.25 2.22
CA VAL A 101 -7.63 -6.12 3.27
C VAL A 101 -8.66 -6.46 4.34
N ALA A 102 -9.38 -5.45 4.87
CA ALA A 102 -10.46 -5.68 5.84
C ALA A 102 -11.56 -6.61 5.29
N ALA A 103 -11.89 -6.47 4.01
CA ALA A 103 -12.85 -7.36 3.36
C ALA A 103 -12.35 -8.80 3.28
N LEU A 104 -11.10 -9.02 2.90
CA LEU A 104 -10.53 -10.38 2.79
C LEU A 104 -10.47 -11.08 4.15
N ILE A 105 -10.13 -10.33 5.22
CA ILE A 105 -10.17 -10.83 6.61
C ILE A 105 -11.59 -11.33 6.96
N GLU A 106 -12.59 -10.50 6.70
CA GLU A 106 -14.00 -10.80 7.02
C GLU A 106 -14.57 -11.93 6.16
N LEU A 107 -14.17 -12.00 4.89
CA LEU A 107 -14.71 -12.98 3.94
C LEU A 107 -14.18 -14.38 4.18
N ASP A 108 -12.98 -14.53 4.75
CA ASP A 108 -12.33 -15.82 4.97
C ASP A 108 -12.46 -16.74 3.74
N LEU A 109 -11.96 -16.25 2.61
CA LEU A 109 -12.06 -16.97 1.34
C LEU A 109 -11.19 -18.23 1.36
N LYS A 110 -11.67 -19.31 0.79
CA LYS A 110 -10.90 -20.57 0.60
C LYS A 110 -9.87 -20.46 -0.54
N LEU A 111 -9.74 -19.31 -1.14
CA LEU A 111 -8.77 -19.04 -2.20
C LEU A 111 -7.53 -18.37 -1.61
N PRO A 112 -6.34 -18.59 -2.18
CA PRO A 112 -5.17 -17.80 -1.88
C PRO A 112 -5.47 -16.30 -1.97
N THR A 113 -4.96 -15.53 -1.02
CA THR A 113 -5.11 -14.07 -1.00
C THR A 113 -3.75 -13.40 -0.98
N CYS A 114 -3.64 -12.29 -1.69
CA CYS A 114 -2.49 -11.40 -1.63
C CYS A 114 -2.96 -10.05 -1.07
N PRO A 115 -2.58 -9.69 0.15
CA PRO A 115 -1.63 -10.37 1.05
C PRO A 115 -2.18 -11.67 1.66
N ARG A 116 -1.29 -12.47 2.21
CA ARG A 116 -1.63 -13.58 3.10
C ARG A 116 -2.13 -12.99 4.41
N LEU A 117 -3.34 -13.36 4.84
CA LEU A 117 -4.02 -12.74 5.99
C LEU A 117 -4.08 -13.70 7.18
N GLU A 118 -2.93 -14.21 7.58
CA GLU A 118 -2.78 -15.01 8.79
C GLU A 118 -2.77 -14.11 10.05
N ALA A 119 -2.89 -14.72 11.22
CA ALA A 119 -3.00 -13.99 12.50
C ALA A 119 -1.88 -12.97 12.72
N GLY A 120 -0.65 -13.26 12.30
CA GLY A 120 0.49 -12.34 12.36
C GLY A 120 0.30 -11.06 11.56
N GLY A 121 -0.40 -11.12 10.42
CA GLY A 121 -0.69 -9.94 9.62
C GLY A 121 -1.60 -8.94 10.33
N LEU A 122 -2.56 -9.42 11.12
CA LEU A 122 -3.46 -8.57 11.90
C LEU A 122 -2.71 -7.79 12.98
N GLN A 123 -1.76 -8.43 13.67
CA GLN A 123 -0.91 -7.79 14.67
C GLN A 123 -0.08 -6.65 14.05
N LEU A 124 0.41 -6.82 12.84
CA LEU A 124 1.22 -5.83 12.13
C LEU A 124 0.39 -4.63 11.64
N ILE A 125 -0.90 -4.82 11.34
CA ILE A 125 -1.80 -3.74 10.91
C ILE A 125 -2.24 -2.86 12.09
N ASP A 126 -2.43 -3.42 13.27
CA ASP A 126 -2.89 -2.70 14.46
C ASP A 126 -1.75 -1.87 15.07
N LYS A 127 -1.85 -0.54 15.02
CA LYS A 127 -0.80 0.40 15.44
C LYS A 127 -0.41 0.26 16.92
N ALA A 128 -1.34 -0.10 17.78
CA ALA A 128 -1.04 -0.31 19.19
C ALA A 128 -0.35 -1.67 19.43
N ALA A 129 -0.81 -2.73 18.78
CA ALA A 129 -0.14 -4.03 18.85
C ALA A 129 1.25 -3.98 18.20
N LEU A 130 1.41 -3.25 17.12
CA LEU A 130 2.70 -3.00 16.49
C LEU A 130 3.66 -2.22 17.41
N ALA A 131 3.15 -1.24 18.16
CA ALA A 131 3.97 -0.51 19.15
C ALA A 131 4.50 -1.45 20.24
N ASP A 132 3.66 -2.34 20.76
CA ASP A 132 4.05 -3.34 21.76
C ASP A 132 5.10 -4.31 21.19
N LEU A 133 4.90 -4.78 19.95
CA LEU A 133 5.85 -5.66 19.26
C LEU A 133 7.20 -4.96 19.02
N CYS A 134 7.19 -3.72 18.54
CA CYS A 134 8.39 -2.92 18.33
C CYS A 134 9.16 -2.70 19.65
N ALA A 135 8.45 -2.49 20.77
CA ALA A 135 9.08 -2.34 22.08
C ALA A 135 9.81 -3.64 22.53
N VAL A 136 9.20 -4.80 22.32
CA VAL A 136 9.83 -6.10 22.61
C VAL A 136 11.05 -6.35 21.74
N LEU A 137 11.02 -5.93 20.48
CA LEU A 137 12.11 -6.11 19.53
C LEU A 137 13.16 -5.00 19.58
N GLU A 138 12.99 -4.00 20.43
CA GLU A 138 13.86 -2.80 20.47
C GLU A 138 13.96 -2.09 19.10
N ILE A 139 12.88 -2.15 18.31
CA ILE A 139 12.76 -1.41 17.06
C ILE A 139 12.17 -0.03 17.39
N PRO A 140 12.82 1.08 16.98
CA PRO A 140 12.29 2.41 17.25
C PRO A 140 10.89 2.59 16.61
N TYR A 141 9.91 2.89 17.46
CA TYR A 141 8.54 3.17 17.07
C TYR A 141 8.03 4.35 17.91
N PRO A 142 7.30 5.33 17.34
CA PRO A 142 6.82 6.47 18.10
C PRO A 142 5.93 6.03 19.26
N ALA A 143 6.07 6.65 20.43
CA ALA A 143 5.23 6.37 21.58
C ALA A 143 3.74 6.43 21.17
N THR A 144 3.01 5.33 21.35
CA THR A 144 1.65 5.15 20.85
C THR A 144 0.75 4.67 21.97
N PHE A 145 -0.38 5.34 22.16
CA PHE A 145 -1.33 5.05 23.23
C PHE A 145 -2.73 4.86 22.64
N ARG A 146 -3.34 3.70 22.92
CA ARG A 146 -4.71 3.40 22.53
C ARG A 146 -5.68 4.12 23.47
N ALA A 147 -6.68 4.76 22.90
CA ALA A 147 -7.79 5.36 23.64
C ALA A 147 -9.06 4.49 23.44
N ARG A 148 -9.25 3.51 24.32
CA ARG A 148 -10.32 2.51 24.21
C ARG A 148 -11.71 3.06 24.55
N SER A 149 -11.76 4.12 25.36
CA SER A 149 -13.00 4.76 25.79
C SER A 149 -12.83 6.27 25.84
N ALA A 150 -13.93 7.01 25.89
CA ALA A 150 -13.91 8.46 26.09
C ALA A 150 -13.21 8.87 27.40
N GLY A 151 -13.24 8.00 28.43
CA GLY A 151 -12.50 8.22 29.66
C GLY A 151 -10.98 8.11 29.53
N ASP A 152 -10.49 7.35 28.55
CA ASP A 152 -9.06 7.19 28.30
C ASP A 152 -8.48 8.30 27.43
N ASP A 153 -9.30 9.05 26.69
CA ASP A 153 -8.87 10.03 25.69
C ASP A 153 -7.93 11.08 26.26
N GLN A 154 -8.32 11.67 27.38
CA GLN A 154 -7.53 12.71 28.04
C GLN A 154 -6.21 12.17 28.57
N ALA A 155 -6.24 10.97 29.14
CA ALA A 155 -5.04 10.30 29.63
C ALA A 155 -4.08 9.95 28.48
N ALA A 156 -4.60 9.48 27.33
CA ALA A 156 -3.81 9.18 26.14
C ALA A 156 -3.21 10.46 25.53
N ALA A 157 -4.00 11.52 25.39
CA ALA A 157 -3.54 12.80 24.84
C ALA A 157 -2.43 13.43 25.69
N ARG A 158 -2.52 13.36 27.03
CA ARG A 158 -1.53 13.93 27.93
C ARG A 158 -0.21 13.14 28.00
N ARG A 159 -0.19 11.89 27.56
CA ARG A 159 1.04 11.06 27.52
C ARG A 159 1.97 11.44 26.35
N VAL A 160 1.46 12.17 25.37
CA VAL A 160 2.21 12.54 24.17
C VAL A 160 2.40 14.06 24.12
N ARG A 161 3.63 14.49 23.83
CA ARG A 161 3.91 15.92 23.66
C ARG A 161 3.32 16.46 22.37
N SER A 162 2.78 17.67 22.41
CA SER A 162 2.32 18.38 21.22
C SER A 162 3.50 18.88 20.36
N PRO A 163 3.38 18.88 19.02
CA PRO A 163 2.26 18.33 18.26
C PRO A 163 2.26 16.80 18.27
N MET A 164 1.08 16.20 18.14
CA MET A 164 0.90 14.75 18.16
C MET A 164 0.10 14.26 16.95
N ILE A 165 0.12 12.97 16.71
CA ILE A 165 -0.63 12.31 15.64
C ILE A 165 -1.82 11.58 16.24
N VAL A 166 -3.01 11.78 15.68
CA VAL A 166 -4.21 10.99 15.97
C VAL A 166 -4.61 10.21 14.73
N LYS A 167 -4.79 8.91 14.86
CA LYS A 167 -5.18 8.02 13.76
C LYS A 167 -5.96 6.81 14.27
N ALA A 168 -6.63 6.08 13.38
CA ALA A 168 -7.22 4.79 13.72
C ALA A 168 -6.12 3.75 13.98
N SER A 169 -6.30 2.88 14.98
CA SER A 169 -5.39 1.77 15.28
C SER A 169 -5.34 0.78 14.11
N ILE A 170 -6.52 0.43 13.58
CA ILE A 170 -6.66 -0.34 12.35
C ILE A 170 -7.33 0.58 11.32
N PRO A 171 -6.77 0.76 10.11
CA PRO A 171 -7.21 1.80 9.16
C PRO A 171 -8.56 1.53 8.51
N ALA A 172 -9.03 0.28 8.52
CA ALA A 172 -10.34 -0.12 7.98
C ALA A 172 -10.91 -1.32 8.73
N VAL A 173 -12.21 -1.29 8.99
CA VAL A 173 -12.94 -2.38 9.65
C VAL A 173 -14.25 -2.67 8.94
N VAL A 174 -14.73 -3.90 9.06
CA VAL A 174 -16.07 -4.29 8.60
C VAL A 174 -17.06 -4.02 9.72
N THR A 175 -18.13 -3.30 9.37
CA THR A 175 -19.27 -2.98 10.25
C THR A 175 -20.55 -3.63 9.73
N GLY A 176 -21.65 -3.48 10.45
CA GLY A 176 -22.96 -3.93 9.99
C GLY A 176 -23.42 -3.25 8.69
N SER A 177 -23.01 -2.00 8.45
CA SER A 177 -23.35 -1.23 7.26
C SER A 177 -22.43 -1.43 6.06
N GLY A 178 -21.27 -2.06 6.24
CA GLY A 178 -20.27 -2.25 5.18
C GLY A 178 -18.85 -2.11 5.69
N VAL A 179 -17.92 -1.61 4.87
CA VAL A 179 -16.54 -1.35 5.28
C VAL A 179 -16.36 0.13 5.58
N THR A 180 -15.97 0.43 6.80
CA THR A 180 -15.61 1.79 7.23
C THR A 180 -14.09 1.93 7.23
N ALA A 181 -13.59 3.02 6.68
CA ALA A 181 -12.15 3.33 6.67
C ALA A 181 -11.92 4.82 6.92
N ILE A 182 -10.91 5.12 7.73
CA ILE A 182 -10.40 6.49 7.91
C ILE A 182 -8.99 6.51 7.32
N PRO A 183 -8.80 7.12 6.16
CA PRO A 183 -7.48 7.23 5.58
C PRO A 183 -6.65 8.28 6.31
N GLY A 184 -5.40 7.90 6.61
CA GLY A 184 -4.38 8.84 7.04
C GLY A 184 -4.33 9.11 8.54
N ALA A 185 -3.40 9.98 8.87
CA ALA A 185 -3.08 10.43 10.21
C ALA A 185 -3.35 11.94 10.31
N ARG A 186 -3.89 12.39 11.44
CA ARG A 186 -4.17 13.80 11.70
C ARG A 186 -3.09 14.35 12.63
N LEU A 187 -2.36 15.37 12.19
CA LEU A 187 -1.50 16.14 13.07
C LEU A 187 -2.36 17.13 13.86
N VAL A 188 -2.26 17.09 15.18
CA VAL A 188 -2.97 17.95 16.12
C VAL A 188 -1.98 18.68 17.03
N HIS A 189 -2.33 19.90 17.44
CA HIS A 189 -1.40 20.80 18.10
C HIS A 189 -1.65 20.99 19.59
N ASP A 190 -2.80 20.55 20.07
CA ASP A 190 -3.20 20.62 21.48
C ASP A 190 -4.14 19.49 21.89
N GLU A 191 -4.42 19.40 23.21
CA GLU A 191 -5.30 18.40 23.80
C GLU A 191 -6.74 18.49 23.25
N SER A 192 -7.24 19.71 23.02
CA SER A 192 -8.61 19.92 22.53
C SER A 192 -8.80 19.39 21.11
N GLU A 193 -7.82 19.66 20.21
CA GLU A 193 -7.82 19.09 18.86
C GLU A 193 -7.72 17.57 18.89
N ALA A 194 -6.88 17.04 19.80
CA ALA A 194 -6.72 15.59 19.95
C ALA A 194 -8.03 14.92 20.38
N LEU A 195 -8.70 15.44 21.40
CA LEU A 195 -9.97 14.91 21.89
C LEU A 195 -11.05 14.88 20.80
N LYS A 196 -11.19 15.96 20.02
CA LYS A 196 -12.12 16.01 18.88
C LYS A 196 -11.79 14.95 17.83
N ALA A 197 -10.50 14.78 17.48
CA ALA A 197 -10.07 13.81 16.50
C ALA A 197 -10.30 12.36 16.99
N LEU A 198 -10.07 12.07 18.27
CA LEU A 198 -10.34 10.77 18.88
C LEU A 198 -11.83 10.43 18.84
N GLU A 199 -12.69 11.39 19.21
CA GLU A 199 -14.13 11.24 19.17
C GLU A 199 -14.65 10.98 17.75
N GLU A 200 -14.19 11.74 16.75
CA GLU A 200 -14.57 11.56 15.34
C GLU A 200 -14.22 10.15 14.82
N ILE A 201 -13.04 9.61 15.18
CA ILE A 201 -12.64 8.26 14.80
C ILE A 201 -13.55 7.22 15.46
N ARG A 202 -13.83 7.38 16.75
CA ARG A 202 -14.70 6.45 17.51
C ARG A 202 -16.15 6.47 17.00
N HIS A 203 -16.68 7.63 16.61
CA HIS A 203 -18.02 7.72 16.02
C HIS A 203 -18.14 6.95 14.69
N GLN A 204 -17.05 6.70 14.02
CA GLN A 204 -17.01 5.86 12.82
C GLN A 204 -16.83 4.35 13.12
N GLY A 205 -16.82 3.96 14.40
CA GLY A 205 -16.69 2.56 14.82
C GLY A 205 -15.26 2.03 14.79
N LEU A 206 -14.26 2.94 14.80
CA LEU A 206 -12.84 2.61 14.79
C LEU A 206 -12.19 2.95 16.14
N ASP A 207 -11.22 2.14 16.57
CA ASP A 207 -10.41 2.42 17.75
C ASP A 207 -9.33 3.46 17.43
N PRO A 208 -9.32 4.62 18.11
CA PRO A 208 -8.27 5.62 17.90
C PRO A 208 -7.00 5.35 18.71
N VAL A 209 -5.88 5.88 18.20
CA VAL A 209 -4.60 5.98 18.92
C VAL A 209 -4.07 7.39 18.86
N VAL A 210 -3.38 7.80 19.93
CA VAL A 210 -2.54 8.99 19.97
C VAL A 210 -1.09 8.54 19.86
N GLN A 211 -0.34 9.17 18.96
CA GLN A 211 1.04 8.81 18.67
C GLN A 211 1.94 10.04 18.68
N GLU A 212 3.16 9.87 19.14
CA GLU A 212 4.20 10.89 19.07
C GLU A 212 4.46 11.31 17.63
N HIS A 213 4.60 12.63 17.42
CA HIS A 213 4.95 13.19 16.13
C HIS A 213 6.48 13.21 15.94
N VAL A 214 6.99 12.29 15.17
CA VAL A 214 8.41 12.26 14.76
C VAL A 214 8.58 13.06 13.46
N ARG A 215 9.63 13.87 13.40
CA ARG A 215 9.99 14.64 12.19
C ARG A 215 11.19 14.00 11.51
N GLY A 216 11.06 13.71 10.24
CA GLY A 216 12.14 13.03 9.54
C GLY A 216 12.01 13.00 8.03
N GLU A 217 13.01 12.41 7.40
CA GLU A 217 12.94 12.02 5.98
C GLU A 217 12.05 10.78 5.86
N LYS A 218 11.08 10.83 4.94
CA LYS A 218 10.20 9.69 4.68
C LYS A 218 10.89 8.65 3.81
N LEU A 219 10.83 7.40 4.25
CA LEU A 219 11.34 6.25 3.54
C LEU A 219 10.29 5.14 3.54
N GLN A 220 10.40 4.23 2.59
CA GLN A 220 9.57 3.03 2.52
C GLN A 220 10.39 1.83 2.12
N SER A 221 10.03 0.65 2.68
CA SER A 221 10.56 -0.62 2.22
C SER A 221 9.43 -1.64 2.06
N THR A 222 9.63 -2.57 1.13
CA THR A 222 8.74 -3.70 0.88
C THR A 222 9.58 -4.96 0.77
N ILE A 223 9.17 -6.02 1.46
CA ILE A 223 9.77 -7.35 1.35
C ILE A 223 8.71 -8.38 0.95
N ILE A 224 9.13 -9.50 0.41
CA ILE A 224 8.35 -10.74 0.31
C ILE A 224 9.12 -11.81 1.07
N ARG A 225 8.51 -12.37 2.11
CA ARG A 225 9.12 -13.31 3.03
C ARG A 225 8.36 -14.64 3.05
N ARG A 226 9.12 -15.74 3.02
CA ARG A 226 8.58 -17.10 3.14
C ARG A 226 9.61 -18.01 3.82
N ALA A 227 9.15 -18.88 4.70
CA ALA A 227 9.99 -19.84 5.42
C ALA A 227 11.25 -19.19 6.03
N ALA A 228 11.05 -18.08 6.73
CA ALA A 228 12.10 -17.24 7.32
C ALA A 228 13.15 -16.71 6.32
N THR A 229 12.84 -16.70 5.03
CA THR A 229 13.73 -16.19 3.97
C THR A 229 13.07 -15.04 3.22
N THR A 230 13.79 -13.94 3.02
CA THR A 230 13.36 -12.82 2.18
C THR A 230 13.76 -13.09 0.73
N SER A 231 12.76 -13.35 -0.11
CA SER A 231 12.95 -13.63 -1.53
C SER A 231 13.03 -12.38 -2.40
N PHE A 232 12.60 -11.24 -1.84
CA PHE A 232 12.57 -9.94 -2.51
C PHE A 232 12.62 -8.81 -1.51
N GLY A 233 13.37 -7.75 -1.84
CA GLY A 233 13.42 -6.49 -1.10
C GLY A 233 13.42 -5.30 -2.06
N PHE A 234 12.71 -4.23 -1.71
CA PHE A 234 12.65 -2.96 -2.41
C PHE A 234 12.59 -1.81 -1.41
N ALA A 235 13.47 -0.83 -1.55
CA ALA A 235 13.55 0.31 -0.63
C ALA A 235 13.71 1.62 -1.41
N PHE A 236 13.12 2.69 -0.89
CA PHE A 236 13.21 4.01 -1.47
C PHE A 236 12.99 5.12 -0.45
N ARG A 237 13.39 6.33 -0.79
CA ARG A 237 13.10 7.56 -0.04
C ARG A 237 12.17 8.47 -0.81
N VAL A 238 11.39 9.26 -0.08
CA VAL A 238 10.51 10.28 -0.65
C VAL A 238 11.29 11.59 -0.74
N ARG A 239 11.55 12.04 -1.95
CA ARG A 239 12.28 13.29 -2.21
C ARG A 239 11.36 14.50 -2.29
N ARG A 240 10.13 14.29 -2.79
CA ARG A 240 9.12 15.35 -2.90
C ARG A 240 7.71 14.78 -2.67
N GLU A 241 6.89 15.60 -2.03
CA GLU A 241 5.47 15.35 -1.78
C GLU A 241 4.64 16.52 -2.26
N PHE A 242 3.40 16.25 -2.62
CA PHE A 242 2.44 17.32 -2.89
C PHE A 242 1.07 17.01 -2.26
N PRO A 243 0.51 17.92 -1.43
CA PRO A 243 1.10 19.13 -0.85
C PRO A 243 2.35 18.84 0.01
N PRO A 244 3.28 19.82 0.13
CA PRO A 244 4.48 19.62 0.95
C PRO A 244 4.17 19.19 2.39
N ALA A 245 4.96 18.25 2.92
CA ALA A 245 4.92 17.73 4.29
C ALA A 245 3.68 16.89 4.67
N ARG A 246 2.65 16.80 3.84
CA ARG A 246 1.40 16.05 4.13
C ARG A 246 0.80 15.38 2.90
N GLY A 247 1.45 15.48 1.77
CA GLY A 247 0.92 15.02 0.50
C GLY A 247 1.33 13.59 0.14
N ALA A 248 0.82 13.19 -1.02
CA ALA A 248 1.27 11.98 -1.66
C ALA A 248 2.60 12.20 -2.39
N GLU A 249 3.34 11.13 -2.57
CA GLU A 249 4.69 11.14 -3.14
C GLU A 249 4.67 11.68 -4.58
N ALA A 250 5.47 12.70 -4.84
CA ALA A 250 5.67 13.28 -6.16
C ALA A 250 6.97 12.79 -6.82
N MET A 251 8.02 12.60 -6.01
CA MET A 251 9.30 12.07 -6.45
C MET A 251 9.85 11.08 -5.45
N LEU A 252 10.26 9.91 -5.91
CA LEU A 252 10.91 8.85 -5.13
C LEU A 252 12.33 8.61 -5.64
N GLU A 253 13.20 8.08 -4.77
CA GLU A 253 14.56 7.66 -5.14
C GLU A 253 14.85 6.30 -4.52
N GLY A 254 15.22 5.34 -5.36
CA GLY A 254 15.56 3.97 -4.97
C GLY A 254 16.82 3.91 -4.11
N LEU A 255 16.80 3.01 -3.15
CA LEU A 255 17.89 2.72 -2.22
C LEU A 255 18.38 1.28 -2.42
N SER A 256 19.62 1.02 -2.03
CA SER A 256 20.13 -0.37 -1.92
C SER A 256 19.45 -1.07 -0.75
N THR A 257 19.00 -2.29 -0.95
CA THR A 257 18.50 -3.15 0.13
C THR A 257 19.60 -3.99 0.77
N ALA A 258 20.80 -4.00 0.18
CA ALA A 258 21.95 -4.75 0.68
C ALA A 258 22.86 -3.94 1.61
N THR A 259 22.76 -2.60 1.59
CA THR A 259 23.67 -1.72 2.34
C THR A 259 22.96 -0.46 2.84
N GLY A 260 23.50 0.13 3.91
CA GLY A 260 23.05 1.40 4.48
C GLY A 260 21.60 1.36 4.96
N ILE A 261 20.91 2.50 4.90
CA ILE A 261 19.57 2.67 5.47
C ILE A 261 18.53 1.72 4.85
N GLY A 262 18.69 1.32 3.59
CA GLY A 262 17.78 0.37 2.96
C GLY A 262 17.92 -1.04 3.53
N ALA A 263 19.13 -1.47 3.89
CA ALA A 263 19.36 -2.73 4.59
C ALA A 263 18.79 -2.69 6.01
N GLU A 264 18.94 -1.57 6.73
CA GLU A 264 18.34 -1.38 8.06
C GLU A 264 16.80 -1.48 8.02
N MET A 265 16.17 -0.92 6.97
CA MET A 265 14.71 -1.04 6.78
C MET A 265 14.27 -2.48 6.50
N VAL A 266 15.04 -3.22 5.69
CA VAL A 266 14.75 -4.63 5.41
C VAL A 266 14.90 -5.47 6.67
N ASP A 267 15.98 -5.30 7.44
CA ASP A 267 16.20 -5.98 8.73
C ASP A 267 15.03 -5.75 9.70
N ALA A 268 14.59 -4.50 9.85
CA ALA A 268 13.45 -4.19 10.71
C ALA A 268 12.16 -4.92 10.27
N LEU A 269 11.89 -4.99 8.95
CA LEU A 269 10.74 -5.72 8.41
C LEU A 269 10.87 -7.23 8.61
N GLU A 270 12.06 -7.80 8.45
CA GLU A 270 12.31 -9.22 8.68
C GLU A 270 12.09 -9.60 10.14
N ARG A 271 12.61 -8.82 11.09
CA ARG A 271 12.40 -9.02 12.52
C ARG A 271 10.94 -8.90 12.93
N LEU A 272 10.21 -7.94 12.38
CA LEU A 272 8.76 -7.78 12.59
C LEU A 272 7.98 -8.97 12.04
N ALA A 273 8.29 -9.41 10.81
CA ALA A 273 7.63 -10.55 10.19
C ALA A 273 7.89 -11.85 10.97
N ASP A 274 9.13 -12.09 11.40
CA ASP A 274 9.49 -13.27 12.20
C ASP A 274 8.77 -13.31 13.54
N ALA A 275 8.79 -12.20 14.27
CA ALA A 275 8.15 -12.12 15.58
C ALA A 275 6.63 -12.24 15.51
N ALA A 276 6.02 -11.76 14.41
CA ALA A 276 4.59 -11.91 14.14
C ALA A 276 4.21 -13.28 13.53
N GLY A 277 5.18 -14.12 13.13
CA GLY A 277 4.94 -15.32 12.35
C GLY A 277 4.27 -15.02 11.00
N TYR A 278 4.62 -13.89 10.36
CA TYR A 278 4.00 -13.44 9.13
C TYR A 278 4.82 -13.86 7.91
N GLU A 279 4.14 -14.41 6.93
CA GLU A 279 4.67 -14.72 5.60
C GLU A 279 3.94 -13.95 4.50
N GLY A 280 4.64 -13.63 3.43
CA GLY A 280 4.12 -12.92 2.27
C GLY A 280 4.67 -11.52 2.10
N LEU A 281 3.94 -10.68 1.36
CA LEU A 281 4.31 -9.31 1.08
C LEU A 281 4.07 -8.42 2.29
N LEU A 282 5.11 -7.70 2.72
CA LEU A 282 5.07 -6.75 3.82
C LEU A 282 5.73 -5.44 3.42
N SER A 283 5.03 -4.33 3.61
CA SER A 283 5.56 -2.98 3.39
C SER A 283 5.55 -2.18 4.68
N ALA A 284 6.55 -1.32 4.89
CA ALA A 284 6.52 -0.37 5.99
C ALA A 284 6.94 1.03 5.55
N GLU A 285 6.37 2.01 6.24
CA GLU A 285 6.78 3.41 6.19
C GLU A 285 7.71 3.70 7.36
N PHE A 286 8.76 4.46 7.06
CA PHE A 286 9.78 4.84 8.02
C PHE A 286 10.00 6.35 8.02
N LEU A 287 10.45 6.88 9.15
CA LEU A 287 11.02 8.22 9.26
C LEU A 287 12.46 8.11 9.74
N ARG A 288 13.38 8.74 9.02
CA ARG A 288 14.74 8.95 9.51
C ARG A 288 14.81 10.30 10.18
N ASP A 289 15.01 10.31 11.49
CA ASP A 289 15.17 11.55 12.25
C ASP A 289 16.38 12.33 11.73
N LYS A 290 16.21 13.63 11.57
CA LYS A 290 17.30 14.52 11.08
C LYS A 290 18.30 14.89 12.17
N ALA A 291 17.92 14.78 13.44
CA ALA A 291 18.75 15.19 14.57
C ALA A 291 19.78 14.12 14.94
N ASP A 292 19.35 12.87 15.04
CA ASP A 292 20.20 11.76 15.51
C ASP A 292 20.38 10.64 14.46
N GLY A 293 19.68 10.72 13.33
CA GLY A 293 19.75 9.73 12.25
C GLY A 293 18.96 8.44 12.54
N ARG A 294 18.25 8.37 13.67
CA ARG A 294 17.47 7.19 14.07
C ARG A 294 16.39 6.86 13.05
N LEU A 295 16.26 5.59 12.74
CA LEU A 295 15.23 5.07 11.86
C LEU A 295 14.01 4.62 12.68
N TRP A 296 12.86 5.25 12.46
CA TRP A 296 11.60 4.96 13.11
C TRP A 296 10.66 4.22 12.16
N VAL A 297 10.13 3.08 12.56
CA VAL A 297 8.97 2.47 11.89
C VAL A 297 7.74 3.28 12.29
N ILE A 298 6.90 3.69 11.34
CA ILE A 298 5.69 4.49 11.65
C ILE A 298 4.38 3.83 11.21
N ASP A 299 4.46 2.93 10.24
CA ASP A 299 3.32 2.17 9.75
C ASP A 299 3.78 0.89 9.06
N VAL A 300 3.02 -0.19 9.22
CA VAL A 300 3.27 -1.48 8.57
C VAL A 300 2.01 -1.93 7.86
N ASN A 301 2.16 -2.31 6.60
CA ASN A 301 1.07 -2.62 5.70
C ASN A 301 1.35 -3.95 4.98
N PRO A 302 0.69 -5.06 5.35
CA PRO A 302 0.79 -6.33 4.64
C PRO A 302 -0.06 -6.28 3.36
N ARG A 303 0.26 -5.38 2.45
CA ARG A 303 -0.45 -5.21 1.17
C ARG A 303 0.40 -4.49 0.14
N ILE A 304 0.00 -4.61 -1.10
CA ILE A 304 0.55 -3.82 -2.19
C ILE A 304 0.28 -2.32 -1.93
N GLY A 305 1.34 -1.53 -1.91
CA GLY A 305 1.32 -0.11 -1.55
C GLY A 305 1.32 0.85 -2.74
N GLY A 306 1.34 2.17 -2.43
CA GLY A 306 1.31 3.24 -3.43
C GLY A 306 2.53 3.30 -4.35
N ALA A 307 3.69 2.80 -3.90
CA ALA A 307 4.92 2.75 -4.67
C ALA A 307 5.00 1.57 -5.66
N LEU A 308 3.93 0.78 -5.79
CA LEU A 308 3.88 -0.35 -6.71
C LEU A 308 4.33 0.03 -8.13
N LEU A 309 3.86 1.16 -8.65
CA LEU A 309 4.21 1.60 -10.01
C LEU A 309 5.71 1.85 -10.15
N PHE A 310 6.39 2.36 -9.13
CA PHE A 310 7.83 2.56 -9.15
C PHE A 310 8.56 1.21 -9.28
N ALA A 311 8.21 0.23 -8.46
CA ALA A 311 8.79 -1.11 -8.53
C ALA A 311 8.53 -1.78 -9.90
N GLU A 312 7.32 -1.65 -10.45
CA GLU A 312 6.96 -2.21 -11.76
C GLU A 312 7.72 -1.53 -12.92
N LEU A 313 7.88 -0.20 -12.87
CA LEU A 313 8.64 0.55 -13.89
C LEU A 313 10.15 0.24 -13.87
N LEU A 314 10.68 -0.17 -12.72
CA LEU A 314 12.04 -0.67 -12.59
C LEU A 314 12.20 -2.15 -13.01
N GLY A 315 11.11 -2.84 -13.34
CA GLY A 315 11.13 -4.23 -13.77
C GLY A 315 11.20 -5.24 -12.63
N HIS A 316 10.89 -4.84 -11.39
CA HIS A 316 10.93 -5.75 -10.23
C HIS A 316 9.79 -6.78 -10.23
N ARG A 317 8.74 -6.60 -11.04
CA ARG A 317 7.59 -7.52 -11.15
C ARG A 317 6.98 -7.82 -9.78
N LEU A 318 6.86 -6.79 -8.93
CA LEU A 318 6.43 -6.94 -7.53
C LEU A 318 5.05 -7.59 -7.41
N THR A 319 4.09 -7.19 -8.26
CA THR A 319 2.73 -7.76 -8.26
C THR A 319 2.75 -9.25 -8.55
N GLU A 320 3.49 -9.65 -9.58
CA GLU A 320 3.59 -11.07 -9.95
C GLU A 320 4.26 -11.89 -8.86
N ARG A 321 5.33 -11.36 -8.25
CA ARG A 321 6.01 -12.02 -7.14
C ARG A 321 5.07 -12.24 -5.97
N ALA A 322 4.31 -11.22 -5.60
CA ALA A 322 3.35 -11.30 -4.49
C ALA A 322 2.22 -12.30 -4.78
N VAL A 323 1.75 -12.37 -6.01
CA VAL A 323 0.74 -13.34 -6.45
C VAL A 323 1.29 -14.76 -6.43
N ARG A 324 2.49 -14.99 -6.98
CA ARG A 324 3.15 -16.30 -6.95
C ARG A 324 3.43 -16.76 -5.52
N ASP A 325 3.88 -15.84 -4.67
CA ASP A 325 4.07 -16.14 -3.26
C ASP A 325 2.75 -16.58 -2.60
N ALA A 326 1.65 -15.88 -2.85
CA ALA A 326 0.32 -16.24 -2.34
C ALA A 326 -0.15 -17.62 -2.84
N MET A 327 0.20 -17.98 -4.08
CA MET A 327 -0.12 -19.27 -4.71
C MET A 327 0.89 -20.38 -4.37
N GLU A 328 1.88 -20.11 -3.51
CA GLU A 328 2.98 -21.04 -3.16
C GLU A 328 3.87 -21.48 -4.33
N GLU A 329 3.98 -20.62 -5.32
CA GLU A 329 4.81 -20.82 -6.49
C GLU A 329 6.16 -20.10 -6.37
N MET A 330 7.17 -20.62 -7.10
CA MET A 330 8.46 -19.92 -7.21
C MET A 330 8.32 -18.63 -7.99
N ALA A 331 8.78 -17.53 -7.41
CA ALA A 331 8.87 -16.25 -8.11
C ALA A 331 10.06 -16.24 -9.08
N PRO A 332 9.97 -15.49 -10.19
CA PRO A 332 11.11 -15.32 -11.11
C PRO A 332 12.26 -14.64 -10.34
N PRO A 333 13.53 -14.86 -10.76
CA PRO A 333 14.66 -14.22 -10.11
C PRO A 333 14.50 -12.69 -10.11
N PRO A 334 14.96 -11.98 -9.04
CA PRO A 334 14.90 -10.52 -9.01
C PRO A 334 15.69 -9.95 -10.20
N ALA A 335 15.16 -8.87 -10.79
CA ALA A 335 16.01 -8.02 -11.60
C ALA A 335 17.18 -7.57 -10.72
N SER A 336 18.40 -7.53 -11.29
CA SER A 336 19.59 -7.04 -10.57
C SER A 336 19.26 -5.72 -9.86
N ASP A 337 19.95 -5.40 -8.74
CA ASP A 337 19.76 -4.20 -7.89
C ASP A 337 19.89 -2.87 -8.69
N GLY A 338 19.05 -2.73 -9.71
CA GLY A 338 18.98 -1.58 -10.61
C GLY A 338 18.22 -0.40 -10.04
N SER A 339 17.75 -0.47 -8.78
CA SER A 339 16.96 0.57 -8.15
C SER A 339 17.81 1.68 -7.53
N LEU A 340 19.05 1.41 -7.13
CA LEU A 340 19.91 2.39 -6.46
C LEU A 340 20.09 3.66 -7.28
N GLY A 341 19.68 4.79 -6.68
CA GLY A 341 19.76 6.12 -7.29
C GLY A 341 18.79 6.36 -8.44
N ARG A 342 17.98 5.37 -8.83
CA ARG A 342 16.90 5.56 -9.81
C ARG A 342 15.79 6.38 -9.19
N ARG A 343 15.21 7.29 -9.99
CA ARG A 343 14.14 8.17 -9.53
C ARG A 343 12.84 7.88 -10.26
N TYR A 344 11.75 8.01 -9.53
CA TYR A 344 10.39 7.96 -10.04
C TYR A 344 9.75 9.33 -9.88
N HIS A 345 9.07 9.77 -10.93
CA HIS A 345 8.34 11.03 -10.94
C HIS A 345 6.88 10.79 -11.27
N HIS A 346 5.99 11.25 -10.39
CA HIS A 346 4.57 11.29 -10.65
C HIS A 346 4.24 12.59 -11.38
N LEU A 347 4.10 12.54 -12.71
CA LEU A 347 3.98 13.70 -13.58
C LEU A 347 3.05 14.80 -13.05
N PHE A 348 1.81 14.46 -12.71
CA PHE A 348 0.84 15.48 -12.27
C PHE A 348 1.15 16.07 -10.89
N ARG A 349 1.72 15.30 -9.96
CA ARG A 349 2.13 15.79 -8.64
C ARG A 349 3.37 16.67 -8.75
N GLU A 350 4.32 16.30 -9.60
CA GLU A 350 5.48 17.14 -9.93
C GLU A 350 5.06 18.50 -10.53
N MET A 351 4.14 18.50 -11.49
CA MET A 351 3.62 19.75 -12.06
C MET A 351 2.92 20.62 -11.02
N ARG A 352 2.17 20.05 -10.09
CA ARG A 352 1.52 20.80 -9.01
C ARG A 352 2.53 21.29 -7.98
N TRP A 353 3.51 20.47 -7.64
CA TRP A 353 4.62 20.86 -6.76
C TRP A 353 5.38 22.06 -7.35
N LEU A 354 5.74 22.01 -8.63
CA LEU A 354 6.45 23.09 -9.33
C LEU A 354 5.65 24.41 -9.35
N ARG A 355 4.32 24.33 -9.53
CA ARG A 355 3.46 25.52 -9.47
C ARG A 355 3.34 26.12 -8.07
N ALA A 356 3.47 25.31 -7.03
CA ALA A 356 3.34 25.74 -5.65
C ALA A 356 4.66 26.23 -5.02
N GLN A 357 5.81 25.97 -5.67
CA GLN A 357 7.12 26.31 -5.17
C GLN A 357 7.81 27.32 -6.08
N PRO A 358 8.49 28.35 -5.53
CA PRO A 358 9.24 29.33 -6.31
C PRO A 358 10.58 28.75 -6.83
N ALA A 359 10.61 27.49 -7.22
CA ALA A 359 11.81 26.87 -7.75
C ALA A 359 12.19 27.49 -9.11
N THR A 360 13.46 27.79 -9.29
CA THR A 360 13.95 28.17 -10.60
C THR A 360 13.87 26.98 -11.55
N PRO A 361 13.45 27.17 -12.81
CA PRO A 361 13.40 26.10 -13.79
C PRO A 361 14.71 25.30 -13.90
N LYS A 362 15.86 25.97 -13.80
CA LYS A 362 17.19 25.32 -13.81
C LYS A 362 17.40 24.39 -12.62
N GLY A 363 17.05 24.84 -11.40
CA GLY A 363 17.18 24.02 -10.19
C GLY A 363 16.25 22.79 -10.23
N TYR A 364 15.06 22.94 -10.80
CA TYR A 364 14.14 21.83 -10.99
C TYR A 364 14.67 20.81 -12.02
N LEU A 365 15.14 21.28 -13.18
CA LEU A 365 15.69 20.42 -14.23
C LEU A 365 16.94 19.67 -13.78
N ALA A 366 17.77 20.26 -12.93
CA ALA A 366 18.96 19.62 -12.35
C ALA A 366 18.63 18.38 -11.47
N THR A 367 17.35 18.20 -11.09
CA THR A 367 16.93 17.02 -10.33
C THR A 367 16.60 15.81 -11.19
N PHE A 368 16.58 15.93 -12.52
CA PHE A 368 16.29 14.84 -13.44
C PHE A 368 17.54 14.08 -13.86
N GLY A 369 17.40 12.75 -13.90
CA GLY A 369 18.41 11.85 -14.42
C GLY A 369 17.93 11.20 -15.72
N TRP A 370 18.85 10.85 -16.60
CA TRP A 370 18.52 10.16 -17.86
C TRP A 370 17.93 8.74 -17.66
N ARG A 371 18.10 8.17 -16.45
CA ARG A 371 17.56 6.87 -16.06
C ARG A 371 16.27 6.96 -15.24
N ASP A 372 15.71 8.14 -15.06
CA ASP A 372 14.50 8.34 -14.29
C ASP A 372 13.28 7.71 -14.97
N VAL A 373 12.35 7.23 -14.17
CA VAL A 373 11.10 6.66 -14.66
C VAL A 373 9.91 7.56 -14.30
N TRP A 374 8.92 7.61 -15.17
CA TRP A 374 7.82 8.55 -15.05
C TRP A 374 6.46 7.87 -15.08
N ASP A 375 5.55 8.28 -14.20
CA ASP A 375 4.13 7.94 -14.31
C ASP A 375 3.48 8.79 -15.41
N VAL A 376 3.61 8.30 -16.63
CA VAL A 376 2.97 8.89 -17.81
C VAL A 376 1.85 7.98 -18.31
N PRO A 377 0.84 8.53 -19.03
CA PRO A 377 -0.17 7.71 -19.67
C PRO A 377 0.48 6.65 -20.56
N SER A 378 0.08 5.40 -20.40
CA SER A 378 0.62 4.29 -21.18
C SER A 378 0.15 4.40 -22.63
N ILE A 379 1.08 4.45 -23.58
CA ILE A 379 0.77 4.44 -25.02
C ILE A 379 0.26 3.06 -25.49
N THR A 380 0.68 2.00 -24.85
CA THR A 380 0.22 0.64 -25.17
C THR A 380 -1.12 0.29 -24.53
N ASP A 381 -1.60 1.08 -23.56
CA ASP A 381 -2.88 0.92 -22.86
C ASP A 381 -3.48 2.31 -22.54
N PRO A 382 -3.91 3.08 -23.59
CA PRO A 382 -4.22 4.50 -23.44
C PRO A 382 -5.59 4.79 -22.81
N LEU A 383 -6.57 3.89 -22.93
CA LEU A 383 -7.95 4.16 -22.52
C LEU A 383 -8.10 4.55 -21.05
N PRO A 384 -7.44 3.90 -20.06
CA PRO A 384 -7.50 4.36 -18.68
C PRO A 384 -6.98 5.78 -18.48
N GLY A 385 -5.89 6.15 -19.15
CA GLY A 385 -5.31 7.49 -19.10
C GLY A 385 -6.22 8.55 -19.71
N LEU A 386 -6.82 8.27 -20.85
CA LEU A 386 -7.78 9.15 -21.53
C LEU A 386 -9.03 9.37 -20.68
N LEU A 387 -9.56 8.32 -20.06
CA LEU A 387 -10.71 8.43 -19.17
C LEU A 387 -10.39 9.27 -17.93
N ARG A 388 -9.19 9.08 -17.34
CA ARG A 388 -8.71 9.89 -16.22
C ARG A 388 -8.60 11.37 -16.61
N LEU A 389 -8.02 11.67 -17.77
CA LEU A 389 -7.89 13.02 -18.29
C LEU A 389 -9.27 13.66 -18.52
N LYS A 390 -10.18 12.96 -19.19
CA LYS A 390 -11.56 13.42 -19.38
C LYS A 390 -12.24 13.77 -18.07
N ARG A 391 -12.15 12.92 -17.04
CA ARG A 391 -12.73 13.18 -15.72
C ARG A 391 -12.15 14.41 -15.05
N ARG A 392 -10.83 14.63 -15.16
CA ARG A 392 -10.17 15.81 -14.60
C ARG A 392 -10.57 17.12 -15.30
N LEU A 393 -10.78 17.08 -16.60
CA LEU A 393 -11.20 18.25 -17.37
C LEU A 393 -12.67 18.61 -17.11
N TRP A 394 -13.53 17.59 -16.95
CA TRP A 394 -14.99 17.79 -16.82
C TRP A 394 -15.46 18.05 -15.39
N ASN A 395 -14.68 17.76 -14.36
CA ASN A 395 -15.04 18.00 -12.97
C ASN A 395 -13.95 18.77 -12.22
N PRO A 396 -13.85 20.10 -12.44
CA PRO A 396 -12.82 20.94 -11.81
C PRO A 396 -12.93 21.04 -10.29
N ALA A 397 -14.09 20.74 -9.69
CA ALA A 397 -14.31 20.78 -8.23
C ALA A 397 -13.51 19.71 -7.45
N ARG A 398 -12.98 18.69 -8.09
CA ARG A 398 -12.08 17.66 -7.49
C ARG A 398 -10.60 17.95 -7.71
N ARG A 399 -10.22 19.21 -7.91
CA ARG A 399 -8.83 19.65 -8.03
C ARG A 399 -8.10 19.84 -6.69
N GLY A 400 -8.67 19.26 -5.61
CA GLY A 400 -8.07 19.19 -4.28
C GLY A 400 -7.16 17.97 -4.11
#